data_24dd68244fb0fc393b8fce2be98a7914
#
_entry.id   24dd68244fb0fc393b8fce2be98a7914
#
_cell.length_a   1.000
_cell.length_b   1.000
_cell.length_c   1.000
_cell.angle_alpha   90.00
_cell.angle_beta   90.00
_cell.angle_gamma   90.00
#
_symmetry.space_group_name_H-M   'P 1'
#
loop_
_entity.id
_entity.type
_entity.pdbx_description
1 polymer ?
#
loop_
_entity_poly.entity_id
_entity_poly.type
_entity_poly.pdbx_seq_one_letter_code
_entity_poly.pdbx_strand_id
1 'polypeptide(L)'
;MKHNRLFKVSVVEIIIGMIIDVLALSGLVEDPSVLTGIGSGILAIGIVQLLRVMRMEQNPELKKRIETASKDERYAFISMKAKEAAFAIYLLITGVLCMVWMILGYREEGMMAGMSICLLVLLYAVLFRVLA
;
A
#
# COMPACT_ATOMS: atom_id res chain seq x y z
N MET A 1 -16.98 12.55 -13.73
CA MET A 1 -16.40 11.46 -14.51
C MET A 1 -15.25 10.70 -13.79
N LYS A 2 -14.27 11.35 -13.19
CA LYS A 2 -13.21 10.69 -12.43
C LYS A 2 -13.71 9.86 -11.24
N HIS A 3 -14.74 10.32 -10.57
CA HIS A 3 -15.33 9.70 -9.39
C HIS A 3 -15.97 8.33 -9.68
N ASN A 4 -16.73 8.25 -10.76
CA ASN A 4 -17.37 6.99 -11.19
C ASN A 4 -16.35 5.94 -11.61
N ARG A 5 -15.17 6.38 -12.08
CA ARG A 5 -14.06 5.50 -12.45
C ARG A 5 -13.37 4.92 -11.20
N LEU A 6 -13.13 5.75 -10.18
CA LEU A 6 -12.55 5.29 -8.91
C LEU A 6 -13.45 4.30 -8.19
N PHE A 7 -14.76 4.54 -8.16
CA PHE A 7 -15.73 3.61 -7.59
C PHE A 7 -15.68 2.24 -8.29
N LYS A 8 -15.69 2.22 -9.63
CA LYS A 8 -15.59 0.99 -10.40
C LYS A 8 -14.29 0.24 -10.13
N VAL A 9 -13.16 0.95 -10.05
CA VAL A 9 -11.86 0.35 -9.76
C VAL A 9 -11.85 -0.27 -8.37
N SER A 10 -12.36 0.42 -7.35
CA SER A 10 -12.44 -0.10 -5.98
C SER A 10 -13.28 -1.37 -5.88
N VAL A 11 -14.41 -1.41 -6.58
CA VAL A 11 -15.27 -2.61 -6.63
C VAL A 11 -14.56 -3.78 -7.30
N VAL A 12 -13.85 -3.53 -8.39
CA VAL A 12 -13.07 -4.57 -9.09
C VAL A 12 -11.94 -5.09 -8.20
N GLU A 13 -11.22 -4.22 -7.49
CA GLU A 13 -10.18 -4.62 -6.54
C GLU A 13 -10.71 -5.50 -5.42
N ILE A 14 -11.88 -5.17 -4.85
CA ILE A 14 -12.53 -5.97 -3.82
C ILE A 14 -12.92 -7.35 -4.36
N ILE A 15 -13.49 -7.41 -5.56
CA ILE A 15 -13.88 -8.69 -6.20
C ILE A 15 -12.65 -9.55 -6.45
N ILE A 16 -11.58 -8.99 -6.98
CA ILE A 16 -10.32 -9.70 -7.23
C ILE A 16 -9.72 -10.22 -5.91
N GLY A 17 -9.66 -9.39 -4.88
CA GLY A 17 -9.17 -9.79 -3.57
C GLY A 17 -9.97 -10.93 -2.97
N MET A 18 -11.30 -10.89 -3.05
CA MET A 18 -12.18 -11.97 -2.59
C MET A 18 -11.98 -13.28 -3.38
N ILE A 19 -11.83 -13.20 -4.68
CA ILE A 19 -11.56 -14.39 -5.52
C ILE A 19 -10.23 -15.03 -5.12
N ILE A 20 -9.19 -14.25 -4.91
CA ILE A 20 -7.87 -14.74 -4.49
C ILE A 20 -7.96 -15.42 -3.12
N ASP A 21 -8.65 -14.81 -2.15
CA ASP A 21 -8.81 -15.39 -0.81
C ASP A 21 -9.63 -16.69 -0.83
N VAL A 22 -10.69 -16.75 -1.63
CA VAL A 22 -11.49 -17.98 -1.81
C VAL A 22 -10.65 -19.09 -2.45
N LEU A 23 -9.82 -18.77 -3.44
CA LEU A 23 -8.89 -19.73 -4.06
C LEU A 23 -7.84 -20.22 -3.06
N ALA A 24 -7.34 -19.35 -2.20
CA ALA A 24 -6.41 -19.73 -1.15
C ALA A 24 -7.02 -20.71 -0.13
N LEU A 25 -8.30 -20.50 0.24
CA LEU A 25 -9.02 -21.34 1.19
C LEU A 25 -9.56 -22.65 0.57
N SER A 26 -9.62 -22.74 -0.75
CA SER A 26 -10.19 -23.91 -1.45
C SER A 26 -9.30 -25.15 -1.40
N GLY A 27 -8.07 -25.05 -0.90
CA GLY A 27 -7.11 -26.17 -0.83
C GLY A 27 -6.47 -26.54 -2.15
N LEU A 28 -6.65 -25.74 -3.19
CA LEU A 28 -6.02 -25.94 -4.52
C LEU A 28 -4.54 -25.56 -4.54
N VAL A 29 -4.07 -24.87 -3.54
CA VAL A 29 -2.70 -24.36 -3.43
C VAL A 29 -2.02 -25.01 -2.22
N GLU A 30 -0.80 -25.51 -2.42
CA GLU A 30 -0.02 -26.17 -1.36
C GLU A 30 0.32 -25.24 -0.20
N ASP A 31 0.57 -23.96 -0.49
CA ASP A 31 0.86 -22.96 0.54
C ASP A 31 -0.08 -21.75 0.41
N PRO A 32 -1.22 -21.76 1.11
CA PRO A 32 -2.21 -20.69 1.02
C PRO A 32 -1.79 -19.38 1.67
N SER A 33 -0.74 -19.38 2.49
CA SER A 33 -0.35 -18.22 3.30
C SER A 33 0.02 -16.99 2.48
N VAL A 34 0.79 -17.18 1.42
CA VAL A 34 1.19 -16.10 0.51
C VAL A 34 0.00 -15.56 -0.27
N LEU A 35 -0.84 -16.47 -0.77
CA LEU A 35 -2.01 -16.11 -1.56
C LEU A 35 -3.05 -15.34 -0.72
N THR A 36 -3.27 -15.77 0.52
CA THR A 36 -4.13 -15.08 1.50
C THR A 36 -3.57 -13.69 1.83
N GLY A 37 -2.25 -13.57 1.99
CA GLY A 37 -1.61 -12.28 2.23
C GLY A 37 -1.82 -11.28 1.08
N ILE A 38 -1.71 -11.75 -0.17
CA ILE A 38 -1.95 -10.92 -1.36
C ILE A 38 -3.43 -10.56 -1.48
N GLY A 39 -4.32 -11.52 -1.33
CA GLY A 39 -5.77 -11.33 -1.44
C GLY A 39 -6.29 -10.34 -0.41
N SER A 40 -5.92 -10.52 0.86
CA SER A 40 -6.31 -9.62 1.95
C SER A 40 -5.72 -8.22 1.79
N GLY A 41 -4.49 -8.09 1.26
CA GLY A 41 -3.89 -6.80 0.95
C GLY A 41 -4.68 -6.02 -0.12
N ILE A 42 -5.04 -6.69 -1.21
CA ILE A 42 -5.87 -6.09 -2.27
C ILE A 42 -7.26 -5.73 -1.75
N LEU A 43 -7.87 -6.59 -0.94
CA LEU A 43 -9.15 -6.32 -0.27
C LEU A 43 -9.09 -5.06 0.60
N ALA A 44 -8.06 -4.93 1.43
CA ALA A 44 -7.89 -3.78 2.30
C ALA A 44 -7.77 -2.46 1.51
N ILE A 45 -7.00 -2.46 0.43
CA ILE A 45 -6.86 -1.29 -0.46
C ILE A 45 -8.21 -0.94 -1.09
N GLY A 46 -8.92 -1.91 -1.65
CA GLY A 46 -10.23 -1.72 -2.26
C GLY A 46 -11.27 -1.17 -1.28
N ILE A 47 -11.31 -1.67 -0.05
CA ILE A 47 -12.23 -1.20 1.00
C ILE A 47 -11.91 0.26 1.39
N VAL A 48 -10.64 0.59 1.60
CA VAL A 48 -10.22 1.98 1.95
C VAL A 48 -10.58 2.96 0.84
N GLN A 49 -10.34 2.59 -0.41
CA GLN A 49 -10.70 3.40 -1.57
C GLN A 49 -12.22 3.59 -1.68
N LEU A 50 -12.99 2.51 -1.48
CA LEU A 50 -14.46 2.57 -1.51
C LEU A 50 -15.01 3.49 -0.43
N LEU A 51 -14.52 3.37 0.81
CA LEU A 51 -14.91 4.25 1.93
C LEU A 51 -14.57 5.72 1.63
N ARG A 52 -13.42 5.97 1.00
CA ARG A 52 -13.03 7.31 0.60
C ARG A 52 -13.99 7.89 -0.43
N VAL A 53 -14.35 7.10 -1.44
CA VAL A 53 -15.30 7.51 -2.49
C VAL A 53 -16.68 7.79 -1.90
N MET A 54 -17.18 6.91 -1.03
CA MET A 54 -18.46 7.09 -0.34
C MET A 54 -18.48 8.36 0.52
N ARG A 55 -17.41 8.64 1.26
CA ARG A 55 -17.29 9.89 2.05
C ARG A 55 -17.30 11.14 1.18
N MET A 56 -16.66 11.07 0.02
CA MET A 56 -16.65 12.19 -0.94
C MET A 56 -18.04 12.43 -1.56
N GLU A 57 -18.85 11.38 -1.75
CA GLU A 57 -20.23 11.51 -2.24
C GLU A 57 -21.18 12.10 -1.20
N GLN A 58 -21.01 11.71 0.06
CA GLN A 58 -21.86 12.19 1.15
C GLN A 58 -21.58 13.64 1.55
N ASN A 59 -20.38 14.14 1.23
CA ASN A 59 -19.98 15.49 1.62
C ASN A 59 -19.39 16.26 0.43
N PRO A 60 -20.23 17.02 -0.32
CA PRO A 60 -19.77 17.76 -1.49
C PRO A 60 -18.77 18.88 -1.14
N GLU A 61 -18.79 19.40 0.09
CA GLU A 61 -17.81 20.38 0.56
C GLU A 61 -16.42 19.74 0.72
N LEU A 62 -16.36 18.52 1.22
CA LEU A 62 -15.11 17.75 1.34
C LEU A 62 -14.51 17.48 -0.04
N LYS A 63 -15.34 17.14 -1.01
CA LYS A 63 -14.94 16.93 -2.41
C LYS A 63 -14.33 18.19 -3.00
N LYS A 64 -14.97 19.34 -2.82
CA LYS A 64 -14.46 20.65 -3.27
C LYS A 64 -13.13 21.00 -2.60
N ARG A 65 -13.00 20.76 -1.29
CA ARG A 65 -11.76 21.00 -0.53
C ARG A 65 -10.61 20.14 -1.05
N ILE A 66 -10.85 18.87 -1.30
CA ILE A 66 -9.83 17.95 -1.84
C ILE A 66 -9.43 18.32 -3.25
N GLU A 67 -10.38 18.70 -4.12
CA GLU A 67 -10.10 19.13 -5.48
C GLU A 67 -9.31 20.44 -5.51
N THR A 68 -9.65 21.40 -4.64
CA THR A 68 -8.93 22.67 -4.51
C THR A 68 -7.54 22.46 -3.91
N ALA A 69 -7.43 21.62 -2.89
CA ALA A 69 -6.16 21.29 -2.25
C ALA A 69 -5.20 20.55 -3.19
N SER A 70 -5.73 19.69 -4.08
CA SER A 70 -4.90 18.97 -5.06
C SER A 70 -4.24 19.87 -6.11
N LYS A 71 -4.74 21.09 -6.28
CA LYS A 71 -4.19 22.12 -7.19
C LYS A 71 -3.23 23.07 -6.49
N ASP A 72 -3.12 23.02 -5.16
CA ASP A 72 -2.27 23.90 -4.37
C ASP A 72 -0.87 23.30 -4.25
N GLU A 73 0.16 24.09 -4.60
CA GLU A 73 1.58 23.70 -4.46
C GLU A 73 1.95 23.36 -3.02
N ARG A 74 1.34 24.01 -2.03
CA ARG A 74 1.50 23.71 -0.61
C ARG A 74 1.06 22.28 -0.28
N TYR A 75 -0.06 21.84 -0.85
CA TYR A 75 -0.57 20.49 -0.63
C TYR A 75 0.36 19.45 -1.25
N ALA A 76 0.88 19.71 -2.44
CA ALA A 76 1.87 18.86 -3.08
C ALA A 76 3.14 18.72 -2.22
N PHE A 77 3.64 19.81 -1.67
CA PHE A 77 4.81 19.83 -0.79
C PHE A 77 4.58 19.05 0.52
N ILE A 78 3.42 19.24 1.18
CA ILE A 78 3.06 18.52 2.40
C ILE A 78 2.89 17.02 2.09
N SER A 79 2.27 16.68 0.97
CA SER A 79 2.11 15.29 0.52
C SER A 79 3.47 14.62 0.26
N MET A 80 4.41 15.32 -0.36
CA MET A 80 5.77 14.82 -0.57
C MET A 80 6.50 14.58 0.76
N LYS A 81 6.46 15.54 1.68
CA LYS A 81 7.05 15.39 3.02
C LYS A 81 6.42 14.26 3.82
N ALA A 82 5.10 14.10 3.74
CA ALA A 82 4.41 13.01 4.42
C ALA A 82 4.83 11.63 3.87
N LYS A 83 5.00 11.51 2.56
CA LYS A 83 5.52 10.28 1.93
C LYS A 83 6.96 9.98 2.34
N GLU A 84 7.80 10.99 2.38
CA GLU A 84 9.20 10.88 2.82
C GLU A 84 9.29 10.42 4.29
N ALA A 85 8.51 11.03 5.17
CA ALA A 85 8.44 10.66 6.57
C ALA A 85 7.89 9.23 6.75
N ALA A 86 6.82 8.87 6.04
CA ALA A 86 6.26 7.53 6.08
C ALA A 86 7.27 6.48 5.60
N PHE A 87 8.02 6.77 4.56
CA PHE A 87 9.08 5.91 4.05
C PHE A 87 10.21 5.70 5.06
N ALA A 88 10.67 6.77 5.71
CA ALA A 88 11.69 6.70 6.74
C ALA A 88 11.24 5.88 7.95
N ILE A 89 10.00 6.09 8.41
CA ILE A 89 9.40 5.32 9.52
C ILE A 89 9.26 3.84 9.13
N TYR A 90 8.81 3.56 7.92
CA TYR A 90 8.70 2.19 7.41
C TYR A 90 10.06 1.48 7.40
N LEU A 91 11.11 2.13 6.90
CA LEU A 91 12.47 1.58 6.90
C LEU A 91 12.97 1.28 8.32
N LEU A 92 12.70 2.19 9.25
CA LEU A 92 13.11 2.05 10.64
C LEU A 92 12.40 0.85 11.30
N ILE A 93 11.08 0.75 11.15
CA ILE A 93 10.28 -0.35 11.71
C ILE A 93 10.70 -1.69 11.10
N THR A 94 10.87 -1.74 9.78
CA THR A 94 11.27 -2.98 9.09
C THR A 94 12.69 -3.38 9.47
N GLY A 95 13.60 -2.43 9.65
CA GLY A 95 14.96 -2.68 10.13
C GLY A 95 14.98 -3.28 11.54
N VAL A 96 14.17 -2.73 12.45
CA VAL A 96 14.03 -3.26 13.82
C VAL A 96 13.44 -4.68 13.80
N LEU A 97 12.39 -4.91 13.01
CA LEU A 97 11.80 -6.23 12.84
C LEU A 97 12.80 -7.25 12.28
N CYS A 98 13.59 -6.85 11.30
CA CYS A 98 14.65 -7.70 10.74
C CYS A 98 15.65 -8.11 11.82
N MET A 99 16.10 -7.18 12.66
CA MET A 99 17.00 -7.48 13.79
C MET A 99 16.36 -8.44 14.80
N VAL A 100 15.10 -8.21 15.18
CA VAL A 100 14.36 -9.07 16.12
C VAL A 100 14.23 -10.48 15.56
N TRP A 101 13.87 -10.66 14.29
CA TRP A 101 13.78 -11.99 13.67
C TRP A 101 15.13 -12.71 13.63
N MET A 102 16.21 -12.00 13.33
CA MET A 102 17.55 -12.58 13.35
C MET A 102 17.96 -13.05 14.75
N ILE A 103 17.63 -12.29 15.80
CA ILE A 103 17.93 -12.66 17.20
C ILE A 103 17.09 -13.86 17.64
N LEU A 104 15.82 -13.94 17.23
CA LEU A 104 14.92 -15.06 17.54
C LEU A 104 15.25 -16.36 16.78
N GLY A 105 16.18 -16.32 15.84
CA GLY A 105 16.58 -17.49 15.06
C GLY A 105 15.83 -17.72 13.76
N TYR A 106 14.88 -16.85 13.41
CA TYR A 106 14.17 -16.83 12.12
C TYR A 106 15.06 -16.24 11.02
N ARG A 107 16.10 -16.97 10.65
CA ARG A 107 17.13 -16.48 9.72
C ARG A 107 16.60 -16.21 8.30
N GLU A 108 15.73 -17.06 7.82
CA GLU A 108 15.19 -16.95 6.45
C GLU A 108 14.31 -15.70 6.31
N GLU A 109 13.42 -15.49 7.25
CA GLU A 109 12.54 -14.31 7.29
C GLU A 109 13.34 -13.01 7.47
N GLY A 110 14.36 -13.04 8.33
CA GLY A 110 15.25 -11.90 8.54
C GLY A 110 16.05 -11.55 7.27
N MET A 111 16.56 -12.56 6.54
CA MET A 111 17.27 -12.33 5.28
C MET A 111 16.33 -11.79 4.19
N MET A 112 15.11 -12.32 4.06
CA MET A 112 14.14 -11.83 3.09
C MET A 112 13.74 -10.38 3.38
N ALA A 113 13.52 -10.03 4.64
CA ALA A 113 13.25 -8.67 5.06
C ALA A 113 14.44 -7.74 4.76
N GLY A 114 15.66 -8.16 5.04
CA GLY A 114 16.87 -7.41 4.72
C GLY A 114 17.04 -7.17 3.22
N MET A 115 16.82 -8.19 2.40
CA MET A 115 16.87 -8.09 0.94
C MET A 115 15.80 -7.12 0.41
N SER A 116 14.60 -7.15 0.97
CA SER A 116 13.53 -6.22 0.57
C SER A 116 13.88 -4.77 0.87
N ILE A 117 14.50 -4.48 2.02
CA ILE A 117 15.00 -3.15 2.38
C ILE A 117 16.08 -2.69 1.40
N CYS A 118 17.07 -3.54 1.12
CA CYS A 118 18.14 -3.23 0.18
C CYS A 118 17.60 -2.90 -1.22
N LEU A 119 16.67 -3.70 -1.70
CA LEU A 119 16.02 -3.48 -3.00
C LEU A 119 15.25 -2.15 -3.04
N LEU A 120 14.56 -1.83 -1.97
CA LEU A 120 13.77 -0.61 -1.85
C LEU A 120 14.66 0.64 -1.81
N VAL A 121 15.78 0.59 -1.08
CA VAL A 121 16.79 1.67 -1.04
C VAL A 121 17.48 1.84 -2.39
N LEU A 122 17.81 0.74 -3.06
CA LEU A 122 18.38 0.76 -4.42
C LEU A 122 17.41 1.41 -5.41
N LEU A 123 16.16 1.01 -5.37
CA LEU A 123 15.12 1.54 -6.24
C LEU A 123 14.90 3.04 -5.99
N TYR A 124 14.92 3.47 -4.73
CA TYR A 124 14.88 4.88 -4.38
C TYR A 124 16.07 5.64 -4.96
N ALA A 125 17.28 5.12 -4.80
CA ALA A 125 18.50 5.76 -5.31
C ALA A 125 18.50 5.89 -6.84
N VAL A 126 18.03 4.86 -7.55
CA VAL A 126 17.89 4.87 -9.01
C VAL A 126 16.85 5.90 -9.45
N LEU A 127 15.67 5.89 -8.83
CA LEU A 127 14.62 6.86 -9.14
C LEU A 127 15.04 8.28 -8.85
N PHE A 128 15.75 8.51 -7.75
CA PHE A 128 16.28 9.82 -7.41
C PHE A 128 17.25 10.33 -8.49
N ARG A 129 18.14 9.46 -8.99
CA ARG A 129 19.05 9.82 -10.09
C ARG A 129 18.34 10.09 -11.42
N VAL A 130 17.31 9.32 -11.73
CA VAL A 130 16.56 9.46 -12.99
C VAL A 130 15.69 10.73 -12.98
N LEU A 131 15.11 11.06 -11.82
CA LEU A 131 14.19 12.20 -11.67
C LEU A 131 14.92 13.52 -11.30
N ALA A 132 16.12 13.43 -10.82
CA ALA A 132 16.97 14.60 -10.57
C ALA A 132 17.76 14.98 -11.83
#